data_f66ce44ef3494f4d74a8e3d329a42e0e
#
_entry.id   f66ce44ef3494f4d74a8e3d329a42e0e
#
_cell.length_a   1.000
_cell.length_b   1.000
_cell.length_c   1.000
_cell.angle_alpha   90.00
_cell.angle_beta   90.00
_cell.angle_gamma   90.00
#
_symmetry.space_group_name_H-M   'P 1'
#
loop_
_entity.id
_entity.type
_entity.pdbx_description
1 polymer ?
#
loop_
_entity_poly.entity_id
_entity_poly.type
_entity_poly.pdbx_seq_one_letter_code
_entity_poly.pdbx_strand_id
1 'polypeptide(L)'
;DYNMYVNLITEHLDDITEWRKTLPPGATVLASNTDIPDADHYSTCNSLEEFIDQLGVLVPLSTDTVTCYRADGSAMNRWIVLFTS
;
A
#
# COMPACT_ATOMS: atom_id res chain seq x y z
N ASP A 1 10.49 -16.21 16.24
CA ASP A 1 10.33 -14.77 16.19
C ASP A 1 9.45 -14.34 15.04
N TYR A 2 8.57 -13.41 15.32
CA TYR A 2 7.61 -12.94 14.35
C TYR A 2 8.09 -11.64 13.72
N ASN A 3 8.41 -11.68 12.42
CA ASN A 3 8.87 -10.52 11.66
C ASN A 3 7.78 -10.07 10.70
N MET A 4 6.72 -9.49 11.24
CA MET A 4 5.64 -8.96 10.42
C MET A 4 5.48 -7.46 10.66
N TYR A 5 5.41 -6.70 9.59
CA TYR A 5 5.20 -5.26 9.60
C TYR A 5 3.93 -4.92 8.84
N VAL A 6 3.11 -4.04 9.38
CA VAL A 6 1.83 -3.66 8.79
C VAL A 6 1.76 -2.15 8.65
N ASN A 7 1.46 -1.67 7.44
CA ASN A 7 1.14 -0.28 7.20
C ASN A 7 -0.08 -0.20 6.28
N LEU A 8 -1.22 0.15 6.84
CA LEU A 8 -2.50 0.19 6.12
C LEU A 8 -2.81 1.56 5.52
N ILE A 9 -1.91 2.54 5.68
CA ILE A 9 -2.13 3.92 5.23
C ILE A 9 -0.87 4.48 4.55
N THR A 10 -0.27 3.71 3.63
CA THR A 10 0.95 4.17 2.93
C THR A 10 0.73 5.44 2.13
N GLU A 11 -0.52 5.79 1.79
CA GLU A 11 -0.87 7.04 1.11
C GLU A 11 -0.50 8.28 1.94
N HIS A 12 -0.34 8.16 3.26
CA HIS A 12 0.10 9.24 4.14
C HIS A 12 1.62 9.40 4.20
N LEU A 13 2.36 8.49 3.58
CA LEU A 13 3.82 8.58 3.55
C LEU A 13 4.27 9.57 2.47
N ASP A 14 5.24 10.43 2.81
CA ASP A 14 5.88 11.32 1.85
C ASP A 14 6.65 10.55 0.78
N ASP A 15 7.31 9.47 1.19
CA ASP A 15 8.13 8.66 0.31
C ASP A 15 8.05 7.18 0.72
N ILE A 16 7.30 6.42 -0.05
CA ILE A 16 7.14 4.98 0.18
C ILE A 16 8.45 4.24 -0.01
N THR A 17 9.29 4.68 -0.96
CA THR A 17 10.60 4.07 -1.21
C THR A 17 11.50 4.19 0.01
N GLU A 18 11.53 5.34 0.66
CA GLU A 18 12.32 5.55 1.87
C GLU A 18 11.78 4.70 3.04
N TRP A 19 10.45 4.63 3.20
CA TRP A 19 9.86 3.76 4.20
C TRP A 19 10.25 2.29 3.97
N ARG A 20 10.20 1.85 2.71
CA ARG A 20 10.54 0.48 2.32
C ARG A 20 11.97 0.10 2.76
N LYS A 21 12.89 1.06 2.69
CA LYS A 21 14.29 0.85 3.11
C LYS A 21 14.45 0.69 4.62
N THR A 22 13.49 1.13 5.42
CA THR A 22 13.55 0.97 6.88
C THR A 22 13.20 -0.44 7.33
N LEU A 23 12.61 -1.25 6.44
CA LEU A 23 12.18 -2.61 6.77
C LEU A 23 13.36 -3.57 6.77
N PRO A 24 13.47 -4.46 7.77
CA PRO A 24 14.54 -5.45 7.77
C PRO A 24 14.36 -6.45 6.62
N PRO A 25 15.48 -6.91 6.02
CA PRO A 25 15.40 -7.92 4.96
C PRO A 25 14.76 -9.22 5.46
N GLY A 26 13.93 -9.81 4.62
CA GLY A 26 13.24 -11.07 4.94
C GLY A 26 12.01 -10.94 5.80
N ALA A 27 11.62 -9.73 6.20
CA ALA A 27 10.38 -9.50 6.97
C ALA A 27 9.15 -9.67 6.08
N THR A 28 8.06 -10.17 6.65
CA THR A 28 6.77 -10.20 5.99
C THR A 28 6.07 -8.85 6.20
N VAL A 29 5.59 -8.24 5.12
CA VAL A 29 5.02 -6.89 5.16
C VAL A 29 3.63 -6.91 4.53
N LEU A 30 2.68 -6.34 5.25
CA LEU A 30 1.34 -6.06 4.73
C LEU A 30 1.20 -4.55 4.56
N ALA A 31 1.00 -4.10 3.34
CA ALA A 31 0.88 -2.69 3.02
C ALA A 31 -0.43 -2.41 2.27
N SER A 32 -0.98 -1.23 2.46
CA SER A 32 -2.23 -0.81 1.81
C SER A 32 -2.12 0.63 1.37
N ASN A 33 -2.72 0.95 0.23
CA ASN A 33 -2.79 2.29 -0.35
C ASN A 33 -4.18 2.50 -0.97
N THR A 34 -4.46 3.72 -1.41
CA THR A 34 -5.76 4.10 -1.96
C THR A 34 -5.61 5.07 -3.13
N ASP A 35 -6.68 5.20 -3.92
CA ASP A 35 -6.79 6.20 -4.98
C ASP A 35 -7.50 7.49 -4.53
N ILE A 36 -7.84 7.62 -3.24
CA ILE A 36 -8.58 8.77 -2.71
C ILE A 36 -7.66 9.99 -2.63
N PRO A 37 -7.96 11.10 -3.35
CA PRO A 37 -7.20 12.34 -3.16
C PRO A 37 -7.60 13.02 -1.86
N ASP A 38 -6.60 13.40 -1.06
CA ASP A 38 -6.79 14.14 0.19
C ASP A 38 -5.53 14.97 0.46
N ALA A 39 -5.68 16.03 1.24
CA ALA A 39 -4.55 16.91 1.57
C ALA A 39 -3.43 16.15 2.33
N ASP A 40 -3.78 15.12 3.08
CA ASP A 40 -2.83 14.29 3.83
C ASP A 40 -2.36 13.05 3.07
N HIS A 41 -2.77 12.90 1.81
CA HIS A 41 -2.39 11.77 0.96
C HIS A 41 -1.29 12.20 0.00
N TYR A 42 -0.06 11.83 0.28
CA TYR A 42 1.12 12.23 -0.51
C TYR A 42 1.52 11.20 -1.56
N SER A 43 1.07 9.96 -1.40
CA SER A 43 1.55 8.82 -2.20
C SER A 43 0.41 7.93 -2.70
N THR A 44 -0.71 8.54 -3.12
CA THR A 44 -1.83 7.78 -3.68
C THR A 44 -1.45 7.07 -4.97
N CYS A 45 -2.12 5.94 -5.23
CA CYS A 45 -1.97 5.18 -6.47
C CYS A 45 -3.31 5.06 -7.18
N ASN A 46 -3.27 4.89 -8.50
CA ASN A 46 -4.47 4.76 -9.32
C ASN A 46 -4.79 3.32 -9.69
N SER A 47 -3.90 2.38 -9.39
CA SER A 47 -4.10 0.96 -9.65
C SER A 47 -3.25 0.11 -8.70
N LEU A 48 -3.58 -1.17 -8.61
CA LEU A 48 -2.81 -2.14 -7.85
C LEU A 48 -1.39 -2.28 -8.41
N GLU A 49 -1.24 -2.29 -9.74
CA GLU A 49 0.05 -2.39 -10.40
C GLU A 49 0.94 -1.20 -10.08
N GLU A 50 0.38 0.00 -10.05
CA GLU A 50 1.10 1.20 -9.69
C GLU A 50 1.59 1.14 -8.24
N PHE A 51 0.77 0.60 -7.34
CA PHE A 51 1.15 0.42 -5.94
C PHE A 51 2.27 -0.60 -5.79
N ILE A 52 2.20 -1.74 -6.49
CA ILE A 52 3.26 -2.76 -6.49
C ILE A 52 4.58 -2.15 -6.98
N ASP A 53 4.52 -1.36 -8.04
CA ASP A 53 5.65 -0.65 -8.61
C ASP A 53 6.25 0.35 -7.61
N GLN A 54 5.39 1.11 -6.94
CA GLN A 54 5.78 2.10 -5.93
C GLN A 54 6.49 1.44 -4.75
N LEU A 55 6.04 0.26 -4.33
CA LEU A 55 6.69 -0.52 -3.27
C LEU A 55 8.01 -1.16 -3.73
N GLY A 56 8.24 -1.28 -5.04
CA GLY A 56 9.42 -1.94 -5.57
C GLY A 56 9.39 -3.46 -5.38
N VAL A 57 8.20 -4.05 -5.32
CA VAL A 57 8.03 -5.49 -5.13
C VAL A 57 8.02 -6.20 -6.48
N LEU A 58 8.90 -7.17 -6.67
CA LEU A 58 8.96 -7.93 -7.92
C LEU A 58 7.87 -9.00 -7.99
N VAL A 59 7.70 -9.76 -6.91
CA VAL A 59 6.69 -10.81 -6.82
C VAL A 59 6.00 -10.72 -5.46
N PRO A 60 4.77 -10.22 -5.39
CA PRO A 60 4.03 -10.19 -4.14
C PRO A 60 3.60 -11.60 -3.72
N LEU A 61 3.51 -11.83 -2.42
CA LEU A 61 2.98 -13.08 -1.87
C LEU A 61 1.47 -13.17 -2.07
N SER A 62 0.77 -12.06 -1.91
CA SER A 62 -0.68 -11.98 -2.10
C SER A 62 -1.06 -10.53 -2.38
N THR A 63 -2.13 -10.35 -3.13
CA THR A 63 -2.69 -9.03 -3.43
C THR A 63 -4.21 -9.06 -3.32
N ASP A 64 -4.80 -7.93 -2.98
CA ASP A 64 -6.25 -7.77 -2.96
C ASP A 64 -6.63 -6.34 -3.30
N THR A 65 -7.87 -6.16 -3.76
CA THR A 65 -8.45 -4.85 -4.05
C THR A 65 -9.82 -4.80 -3.40
N VAL A 66 -10.04 -3.78 -2.58
CA VAL A 66 -11.33 -3.54 -1.93
C VAL A 66 -11.92 -2.26 -2.50
N THR A 67 -13.15 -2.35 -3.01
CA THR A 67 -13.90 -1.18 -3.47
C THR A 67 -14.96 -0.83 -2.44
N CYS A 68 -14.94 0.42 -1.99
CA CYS A 68 -15.91 0.95 -1.04
C CYS A 68 -16.69 2.08 -1.68
N TYR A 69 -17.91 2.28 -1.23
CA TYR A 69 -18.77 3.36 -1.73
C TYR A 69 -19.03 4.37 -0.61
N ARG A 70 -18.90 5.65 -0.96
CA ARG A 70 -19.23 6.74 -0.04
C ARG A 70 -20.73 6.99 -0.02
N ALA A 71 -21.17 7.78 0.96
CA ALA A 71 -22.57 8.15 1.09
C ALA A 71 -23.10 8.91 -0.14
N ASP A 72 -22.24 9.62 -0.86
CA ASP A 72 -22.61 10.34 -2.09
C ASP A 72 -22.65 9.45 -3.34
N GLY A 73 -22.36 8.15 -3.21
CA GLY A 73 -22.37 7.19 -4.31
C GLY A 73 -21.04 7.05 -5.04
N SER A 74 -20.03 7.85 -4.71
CA SER A 74 -18.71 7.72 -5.33
C SER A 74 -18.00 6.48 -4.83
N ALA A 75 -17.24 5.82 -5.73
CA ALA A 75 -16.45 4.65 -5.39
C ALA A 75 -15.02 5.05 -5.04
N MET A 76 -14.43 4.30 -4.13
CA MET A 76 -13.02 4.42 -3.80
C MET A 76 -12.41 3.02 -3.70
N ASN A 77 -11.15 2.90 -4.10
CA ASN A 77 -10.45 1.64 -4.10
C ASN A 77 -9.32 1.66 -3.08
N ARG A 78 -9.08 0.53 -2.45
CA ARG A 78 -7.93 0.31 -1.59
C ARG A 78 -7.19 -0.93 -2.07
N TRP A 79 -5.90 -0.76 -2.29
CA TRP A 79 -5.00 -1.82 -2.75
C TRP A 79 -4.28 -2.41 -1.56
N ILE A 80 -4.20 -3.74 -1.50
CA ILE A 80 -3.54 -4.45 -0.39
C ILE A 80 -2.49 -5.38 -0.98
N VAL A 81 -1.26 -5.30 -0.46
CA VAL A 81 -0.15 -6.12 -0.94
C VAL A 81 0.56 -6.75 0.25
N LEU A 82 0.72 -8.06 0.21
CA LEU A 82 1.55 -8.83 1.14
C LEU A 82 2.83 -9.22 0.42
N PHE A 83 3.97 -8.92 1.01
CA PHE A 83 5.26 -9.20 0.37
C PHE A 83 6.36 -9.45 1.39
N THR A 84 7.51 -9.92 0.91
CA THR A 84 8.72 -10.09 1.72
C THR A 84 9.69 -8.95 1.38
N SER A 85 10.12 -8.28 2.41
CA SER A 85 11.05 -7.15 2.25
C SER A 85 12.47 -7.58 1.89
#